data_c957671cb392aff3e840188f6e3e168c
#
_entry.id   c957671cb392aff3e840188f6e3e168c
#
_cell.length_a   1.000
_cell.length_b   1.000
_cell.length_c   1.000
_cell.angle_alpha   90.00
_cell.angle_beta   90.00
_cell.angle_gamma   90.00
#
_symmetry.space_group_name_H-M   'P 1'
#
loop_
_entity.id
_entity.type
_entity.pdbx_description
1 polymer ?
#
loop_
_entity_poly.entity_id
_entity_poly.type
_entity_poly.pdbx_seq_one_letter_code
_entity_poly.pdbx_strand_id
1 'polypeptide(L)'
;MLSKVDIRQVIKQRNKCLSKAEREAQSAAILAHLANHPRFKAAQTVMLFSSLPDEVNTHAFIRQWTQTKRIVLPVVKGDDMELRLFTTEEDMHIGAFGISEPIGLAFDKLDEIDLIIVPGMAFDKEGHRLGRGKGYYDRFLSQPNIMSTYKIGICLPHQLVESIPTEAHDIMMNEVIG
;
A
#
# COMPACT_ATOMS: atom_id res chain seq x y z
N MET A 1 -0.19 -21.02 -16.17
CA MET A 1 -0.29 -19.89 -15.22
C MET A 1 0.97 -19.90 -14.36
N LEU A 2 1.63 -18.76 -14.19
CA LEU A 2 2.80 -18.66 -13.30
C LEU A 2 2.39 -18.79 -11.83
N SER A 3 3.24 -19.43 -11.00
CA SER A 3 3.01 -19.46 -9.56
C SER A 3 3.25 -18.08 -8.90
N LYS A 4 2.74 -17.88 -7.68
CA LYS A 4 3.05 -16.66 -6.89
C LYS A 4 4.57 -16.45 -6.73
N VAL A 5 5.36 -17.53 -6.64
CA VAL A 5 6.82 -17.46 -6.52
C VAL A 5 7.45 -16.96 -7.82
N ASP A 6 7.02 -17.51 -8.96
CA ASP A 6 7.54 -17.10 -10.27
C ASP A 6 7.23 -15.62 -10.56
N ILE A 7 6.01 -15.19 -10.28
CA ILE A 7 5.62 -13.77 -10.44
C ILE A 7 6.52 -12.86 -9.60
N ARG A 8 6.77 -13.20 -8.33
CA ARG A 8 7.69 -12.41 -7.48
C ARG A 8 9.09 -12.33 -8.07
N GLN A 9 9.60 -13.40 -8.65
CA GLN A 9 10.92 -13.41 -9.30
C GLN A 9 10.94 -12.51 -10.53
N VAL A 10 9.93 -12.61 -11.38
CA VAL A 10 9.79 -11.75 -12.57
C VAL A 10 9.75 -10.28 -12.18
N ILE A 11 8.93 -9.92 -11.19
CA ILE A 11 8.83 -8.54 -10.72
C ILE A 11 10.16 -8.04 -10.13
N LYS A 12 10.87 -8.86 -9.36
CA LYS A 12 12.20 -8.51 -8.84
C LYS A 12 13.19 -8.18 -9.97
N GLN A 13 13.14 -8.93 -11.09
CA GLN A 13 14.00 -8.62 -12.23
C GLN A 13 13.57 -7.31 -12.93
N ARG A 14 12.28 -7.10 -13.13
CA ARG A 14 11.76 -5.85 -13.71
C ARG A 14 12.11 -4.64 -12.85
N ASN A 15 12.03 -4.75 -11.53
CA ASN A 15 12.42 -3.68 -10.60
C ASN A 15 13.87 -3.24 -10.77
N LYS A 16 14.79 -4.17 -11.08
CA LYS A 16 16.21 -3.85 -11.31
C LYS A 16 16.46 -3.04 -12.59
N CYS A 17 15.55 -3.14 -13.55
CA CYS A 17 15.66 -2.42 -14.82
C CYS A 17 15.11 -0.98 -14.73
N LEU A 18 14.39 -0.64 -13.67
CA LEU A 18 13.78 0.67 -13.48
C LEU A 18 14.78 1.61 -12.78
N SER A 19 15.11 2.72 -13.43
CA SER A 19 15.93 3.75 -12.81
C SER A 19 15.17 4.51 -11.72
N LYS A 20 15.91 5.17 -10.83
CA LYS A 20 15.31 6.02 -9.80
C LYS A 20 14.44 7.13 -10.42
N ALA A 21 14.94 7.79 -11.48
CA ALA A 21 14.22 8.87 -12.17
C ALA A 21 12.90 8.37 -12.78
N GLU A 22 12.90 7.21 -13.42
CA GLU A 22 11.69 6.59 -13.96
C GLU A 22 10.71 6.23 -12.86
N ARG A 23 11.16 5.64 -11.75
CA ARG A 23 10.32 5.35 -10.59
C ARG A 23 9.67 6.62 -10.04
N GLU A 24 10.42 7.70 -9.88
CA GLU A 24 9.88 8.97 -9.37
C GLU A 24 8.83 9.55 -10.33
N ALA A 25 9.08 9.54 -11.63
CA ALA A 25 8.13 10.04 -12.63
C ALA A 25 6.84 9.19 -12.67
N GLN A 26 6.96 7.87 -12.66
CA GLN A 26 5.82 6.95 -12.62
C GLN A 26 5.03 7.09 -11.31
N SER A 27 5.73 7.19 -10.17
CA SER A 27 5.10 7.41 -8.86
C SER A 27 4.30 8.72 -8.84
N ALA A 28 4.87 9.80 -9.38
CA ALA A 28 4.19 11.09 -9.45
C ALA A 28 2.87 11.02 -10.26
N ALA A 29 2.90 10.33 -11.41
CA ALA A 29 1.70 10.14 -12.25
C ALA A 29 0.61 9.33 -11.54
N ILE A 30 0.99 8.22 -10.89
CA ILE A 30 0.07 7.35 -10.14
C ILE A 30 -0.56 8.11 -8.96
N LEU A 31 0.26 8.82 -8.20
CA LEU A 31 -0.21 9.58 -7.04
C LEU A 31 -1.05 10.81 -7.43
N ALA A 32 -0.78 11.43 -8.58
CA ALA A 32 -1.65 12.47 -9.14
C ALA A 32 -3.03 11.91 -9.53
N HIS A 33 -3.07 10.70 -10.12
CA HIS A 33 -4.33 10.00 -10.40
C HIS A 33 -5.08 9.72 -9.08
N LEU A 34 -4.41 9.16 -8.08
CA LEU A 34 -5.00 8.91 -6.77
C LEU A 34 -5.53 10.19 -6.11
N ALA A 35 -4.78 11.29 -6.14
CA ALA A 35 -5.19 12.57 -5.56
C ALA A 35 -6.46 13.14 -6.22
N ASN A 36 -6.68 12.83 -7.49
CA ASN A 36 -7.88 13.23 -8.23
C ASN A 36 -9.04 12.24 -8.10
N HIS A 37 -8.81 11.08 -7.53
CA HIS A 37 -9.84 10.07 -7.36
C HIS A 37 -10.95 10.55 -6.43
N PRO A 38 -12.26 10.38 -6.78
CA PRO A 38 -13.37 10.87 -5.97
C PRO A 38 -13.37 10.36 -4.53
N ARG A 39 -13.05 9.08 -4.33
CA ARG A 39 -12.95 8.49 -3.00
C ARG A 39 -11.83 9.09 -2.17
N PHE A 40 -10.67 9.37 -2.78
CA PHE A 40 -9.57 10.02 -2.07
C PHE A 40 -9.91 11.46 -1.69
N LYS A 41 -10.55 12.20 -2.60
CA LYS A 41 -11.00 13.58 -2.33
C LYS A 41 -11.98 13.64 -1.17
N ALA A 42 -12.94 12.71 -1.12
CA ALA A 42 -13.97 12.65 -0.08
C ALA A 42 -13.45 12.13 1.28
N ALA A 43 -12.44 11.25 1.27
CA ALA A 43 -11.91 10.62 2.48
C ALA A 43 -11.28 11.63 3.44
N GLN A 44 -11.57 11.50 4.73
CA GLN A 44 -10.95 12.28 5.79
C GLN A 44 -9.85 11.50 6.50
N THR A 45 -10.07 10.22 6.74
CA THR A 45 -9.08 9.30 7.29
C THR A 45 -8.64 8.30 6.24
N VAL A 46 -7.36 8.30 5.89
CA VAL A 46 -6.78 7.45 4.85
C VAL A 46 -5.64 6.63 5.43
N MET A 47 -5.73 5.32 5.25
CA MET A 47 -4.58 4.44 5.47
C MET A 47 -3.70 4.48 4.23
N LEU A 48 -2.46 4.92 4.40
CA LEU A 48 -1.39 4.86 3.41
C LEU A 48 -0.31 3.85 3.87
N PHE A 49 0.79 3.77 3.15
CA PHE A 49 1.95 2.97 3.51
C PHE A 49 3.24 3.75 3.27
N SER A 50 4.23 3.53 4.10
CA SER A 50 5.58 4.07 3.91
C SER A 50 6.32 3.18 2.91
N SER A 51 6.52 3.67 1.70
CA SER A 51 6.96 2.86 0.57
C SER A 51 8.40 2.37 0.68
N LEU A 52 8.62 1.13 0.26
CA LEU A 52 9.92 0.54 0.00
C LEU A 52 10.50 1.05 -1.34
N PRO A 53 11.82 0.88 -1.58
CA PRO A 53 12.47 1.38 -2.80
C PRO A 53 11.92 0.83 -4.12
N ASP A 54 11.25 -0.31 -4.10
CA ASP A 54 10.64 -0.97 -5.27
C ASP A 54 9.11 -0.78 -5.36
N GLU A 55 8.56 0.16 -4.60
CA GLU A 55 7.15 0.53 -4.60
C GLU A 55 6.93 1.95 -5.15
N VAL A 56 5.68 2.30 -5.41
CA VAL A 56 5.29 3.70 -5.67
C VAL A 56 5.77 4.55 -4.50
N ASN A 57 6.52 5.62 -4.78
CA ASN A 57 7.11 6.45 -3.73
C ASN A 57 6.05 7.34 -3.06
N THR A 58 5.62 6.96 -1.87
CA THR A 58 4.54 7.63 -1.13
C THR A 58 5.02 8.70 -0.14
N HIS A 59 6.31 8.84 0.10
CA HIS A 59 6.81 9.68 1.20
C HIS A 59 6.39 11.15 1.11
N ALA A 60 6.57 11.78 -0.06
CA ALA A 60 6.15 13.17 -0.27
C ALA A 60 4.62 13.32 -0.23
N PHE A 61 3.90 12.32 -0.73
CA PHE A 61 2.43 12.30 -0.73
C PHE A 61 1.87 12.25 0.69
N ILE A 62 2.44 11.42 1.56
CA ILE A 62 2.07 11.35 2.99
C ILE A 62 2.23 12.73 3.66
N ARG A 63 3.41 13.37 3.49
CA ARG A 63 3.68 14.71 4.05
C ARG A 63 2.70 15.76 3.57
N GLN A 64 2.39 15.75 2.28
CA GLN A 64 1.46 16.71 1.67
C GLN A 64 0.07 16.57 2.27
N TRP A 65 -0.46 15.35 2.32
CA TRP A 65 -1.85 15.13 2.67
C TRP A 65 -2.14 15.09 4.17
N THR A 66 -1.12 14.89 5.00
CA THR A 66 -1.29 14.95 6.46
C THR A 66 -1.69 16.35 6.96
N GLN A 67 -1.55 17.39 6.13
CA GLN A 67 -2.00 18.74 6.47
C GLN A 67 -3.53 18.92 6.38
N THR A 68 -4.20 18.07 5.61
CA THR A 68 -5.65 18.20 5.34
C THR A 68 -6.44 16.93 5.64
N LYS A 69 -5.77 15.82 5.81
CA LYS A 69 -6.36 14.51 6.09
C LYS A 69 -5.67 13.85 7.28
N ARG A 70 -6.40 13.01 7.98
CA ARG A 70 -5.83 12.13 8.99
C ARG A 70 -5.20 10.93 8.27
N ILE A 71 -3.86 10.85 8.32
CA ILE A 71 -3.10 9.77 7.69
C ILE A 71 -2.69 8.77 8.76
N VAL A 72 -2.97 7.50 8.52
CA VAL A 72 -2.52 6.39 9.37
C VAL A 72 -1.62 5.47 8.56
N LEU A 73 -0.56 4.97 9.20
CA LEU A 73 0.44 4.10 8.60
C LEU A 73 0.56 2.79 9.39
N PRO A 74 0.80 1.67 8.70
CA PRO A 74 0.98 0.38 9.35
C PRO A 74 2.34 0.27 10.05
N VAL A 75 2.33 -0.43 11.18
CA VAL A 75 3.50 -0.84 11.94
C VAL A 75 3.44 -2.35 12.15
N VAL A 76 4.52 -3.06 11.86
CA VAL A 76 4.59 -4.51 12.07
C VAL A 76 4.80 -4.80 13.56
N LYS A 77 3.95 -5.64 14.11
CA LYS A 77 4.02 -6.15 15.48
C LYS A 77 3.99 -7.68 15.49
N GLY A 78 5.14 -8.32 15.52
CA GLY A 78 5.23 -9.78 15.42
C GLY A 78 4.67 -10.27 14.08
N ASP A 79 3.60 -11.05 14.12
CA ASP A 79 2.90 -11.56 12.94
C ASP A 79 1.76 -10.66 12.45
N ASP A 80 1.46 -9.58 13.16
CA ASP A 80 0.34 -8.68 12.89
C ASP A 80 0.79 -7.28 12.48
N MET A 81 -0.16 -6.47 12.03
CA MET A 81 -0.02 -5.04 11.81
C MET A 81 -0.95 -4.27 12.75
N GLU A 82 -0.45 -3.20 13.33
CA GLU A 82 -1.26 -2.15 13.93
C GLU A 82 -1.10 -0.85 13.13
N LEU A 83 -2.01 0.11 13.36
CA LEU A 83 -1.92 1.41 12.73
C LEU A 83 -1.49 2.48 13.73
N ARG A 84 -0.76 3.46 13.24
CA ARG A 84 -0.38 4.65 13.99
C ARG A 84 -0.66 5.90 13.18
N LEU A 85 -1.03 6.96 13.90
CA LEU A 85 -1.17 8.29 13.30
C LEU A 85 0.20 8.78 12.81
N PHE A 86 0.23 9.28 11.59
CA PHE A 86 1.36 10.03 11.09
C PHE A 86 1.14 11.52 11.36
N THR A 87 2.10 12.17 11.99
CA THR A 87 2.08 13.60 12.27
C THR A 87 3.22 14.33 11.58
N THR A 88 4.45 13.90 11.78
CA THR A 88 5.66 14.46 11.17
C THR A 88 6.70 13.40 10.87
N GLU A 89 7.67 13.74 10.02
CA GLU A 89 8.82 12.85 9.71
C GLU A 89 9.67 12.54 10.96
N GLU A 90 9.71 13.43 11.93
CA GLU A 90 10.47 13.24 13.18
C GLU A 90 9.89 12.11 14.03
N ASP A 91 8.62 11.78 13.81
CA ASP A 91 7.94 10.67 14.48
C ASP A 91 8.14 9.33 13.74
N MET A 92 9.11 9.23 12.84
CA MET A 92 9.40 8.01 12.10
C MET A 92 10.69 7.34 12.60
N HIS A 93 10.71 6.02 12.60
CA HIS A 93 11.89 5.19 12.86
C HIS A 93 11.99 4.02 11.87
N ILE A 94 13.15 3.42 11.74
CA ILE A 94 13.33 2.22 10.93
C ILE A 94 12.86 1.01 11.73
N GLY A 95 11.79 0.39 11.28
CA GLY A 95 11.18 -0.79 11.89
C GLY A 95 11.55 -2.10 11.18
N ALA A 96 10.65 -3.07 11.26
CA ALA A 96 10.82 -4.38 10.63
C ALA A 96 11.01 -4.26 9.11
N PHE A 97 11.86 -5.11 8.54
CA PHE A 97 12.17 -5.17 7.10
C PHE A 97 12.73 -3.88 6.49
N GLY A 98 13.32 -2.98 7.31
CA GLY A 98 13.86 -1.70 6.84
C GLY A 98 12.76 -0.69 6.46
N ILE A 99 11.52 -0.90 6.86
CA ILE A 99 10.41 0.02 6.62
C ILE A 99 10.47 1.16 7.63
N SER A 100 10.32 2.40 7.14
CA SER A 100 10.12 3.55 8.02
C SER A 100 8.71 3.52 8.59
N GLU A 101 8.61 3.46 9.91
CA GLU A 101 7.36 3.29 10.65
C GLU A 101 7.12 4.46 11.62
N PRO A 102 5.87 4.92 11.80
CA PRO A 102 5.55 5.97 12.75
C PRO A 102 5.65 5.48 14.20
N ILE A 103 6.16 6.33 15.08
CA ILE A 103 6.19 6.12 16.54
C ILE A 103 5.05 6.85 17.26
N GLY A 104 4.18 7.52 16.52
CA GLY A 104 3.04 8.27 17.05
C GLY A 104 2.00 7.41 17.75
N LEU A 105 0.86 8.00 18.07
CA LEU A 105 -0.23 7.35 18.77
C LEU A 105 -0.80 6.17 17.97
N ALA A 106 -1.05 5.05 18.67
CA ALA A 106 -1.77 3.92 18.10
C ALA A 106 -3.18 4.37 17.66
N PHE A 107 -3.58 3.90 16.47
CA PHE A 107 -4.89 4.16 15.91
C PHE A 107 -5.70 2.86 15.86
N ASP A 108 -6.67 2.74 16.74
CA ASP A 108 -7.50 1.55 16.92
C ASP A 108 -8.93 1.67 16.37
N LYS A 109 -9.31 2.88 15.92
CA LYS A 109 -10.63 3.17 15.36
C LYS A 109 -10.70 2.80 13.87
N LEU A 110 -10.58 1.52 13.58
CA LEU A 110 -10.49 1.03 12.20
C LEU A 110 -11.74 1.33 11.37
N ASP A 111 -12.90 1.42 12.02
CA ASP A 111 -14.19 1.81 11.41
C ASP A 111 -14.26 3.29 11.00
N GLU A 112 -13.35 4.14 11.47
CA GLU A 112 -13.22 5.52 11.01
C GLU A 112 -12.37 5.68 9.75
N ILE A 113 -11.78 4.60 9.21
CA ILE A 113 -10.96 4.68 7.99
C ILE A 113 -11.87 4.69 6.76
N ASP A 114 -11.81 5.78 6.01
CA ASP A 114 -12.64 5.97 4.81
C ASP A 114 -12.08 5.29 3.56
N LEU A 115 -10.76 5.16 3.48
CA LEU A 115 -10.05 4.63 2.32
C LEU A 115 -8.73 3.99 2.72
N ILE A 116 -8.43 2.84 2.10
CA ILE A 116 -7.17 2.13 2.29
C ILE A 116 -6.39 2.09 0.98
N ILE A 117 -5.16 2.57 1.00
CA ILE A 117 -4.22 2.44 -0.11
C ILE A 117 -3.26 1.31 0.21
N VAL A 118 -3.21 0.32 -0.66
CA VAL A 118 -2.55 -0.97 -0.41
C VAL A 118 -1.36 -1.15 -1.34
N PRO A 119 -0.15 -1.45 -0.81
CA PRO A 119 1.01 -1.82 -1.61
C PRO A 119 0.97 -3.28 -2.03
N GLY A 120 1.72 -3.63 -3.07
CA GLY A 120 1.93 -5.00 -3.48
C GLY A 120 3.15 -5.14 -4.36
N MET A 121 3.63 -6.36 -4.53
CA MET A 121 4.66 -6.66 -5.52
C MET A 121 4.08 -6.70 -6.94
N ALA A 122 2.83 -7.15 -7.07
CA ALA A 122 2.10 -7.15 -8.32
C ALA A 122 0.59 -7.03 -8.06
N PHE A 123 -0.11 -6.57 -9.07
CA PHE A 123 -1.58 -6.54 -9.14
C PHE A 123 -2.02 -6.99 -10.51
N ASP A 124 -3.25 -7.47 -10.62
CA ASP A 124 -3.93 -7.67 -11.89
C ASP A 124 -5.15 -6.76 -12.04
N LYS A 125 -5.76 -6.76 -13.23
CA LYS A 125 -6.91 -5.90 -13.54
C LYS A 125 -8.18 -6.30 -12.81
N GLU A 126 -8.22 -7.50 -12.26
CA GLU A 126 -9.36 -8.02 -11.48
C GLU A 126 -9.30 -7.59 -10.02
N GLY A 127 -8.19 -6.98 -9.59
CA GLY A 127 -8.00 -6.51 -8.21
C GLY A 127 -7.26 -7.50 -7.32
N HIS A 128 -6.74 -8.60 -7.88
CA HIS A 128 -5.91 -9.51 -7.10
C HIS A 128 -4.56 -8.88 -6.81
N ARG A 129 -4.06 -9.15 -5.62
CA ARG A 129 -2.82 -8.59 -5.10
C ARG A 129 -1.81 -9.69 -4.78
N LEU A 130 -0.57 -9.50 -5.18
CA LEU A 130 0.55 -10.31 -4.75
C LEU A 130 1.40 -9.56 -3.74
N GLY A 131 1.37 -9.98 -2.50
CA GLY A 131 2.23 -9.46 -1.44
C GLY A 131 3.60 -10.12 -1.40
N ARG A 132 4.42 -9.72 -0.44
CA ARG A 132 5.79 -10.22 -0.24
C ARG A 132 5.87 -11.62 0.42
N GLY A 133 4.72 -12.23 0.73
CA GLY A 133 4.65 -13.61 1.27
C GLY A 133 4.52 -13.71 2.79
N LYS A 134 4.38 -12.60 3.50
CA LYS A 134 4.20 -12.60 4.98
C LYS A 134 2.74 -12.58 5.43
N GLY A 135 1.80 -12.26 4.52
CA GLY A 135 0.36 -12.26 4.80
C GLY A 135 -0.14 -11.13 5.72
N TYR A 136 0.69 -10.13 6.05
CA TYR A 136 0.30 -9.04 6.95
C TYR A 136 -0.95 -8.28 6.48
N TYR A 137 -0.98 -7.87 5.21
CA TYR A 137 -2.14 -7.14 4.67
C TYR A 137 -3.39 -8.02 4.59
N ASP A 138 -3.27 -9.28 4.18
CA ASP A 138 -4.44 -10.16 4.06
C ASP A 138 -5.07 -10.42 5.44
N ARG A 139 -4.26 -10.67 6.47
CA ARG A 139 -4.75 -10.78 7.85
C ARG A 139 -5.37 -9.49 8.37
N PHE A 140 -4.69 -8.35 8.14
CA PHE A 140 -5.19 -7.05 8.59
C PHE A 140 -6.51 -6.68 7.91
N LEU A 141 -6.59 -6.80 6.58
CA LEU A 141 -7.75 -6.42 5.79
C LEU A 141 -8.94 -7.38 5.93
N SER A 142 -8.75 -8.58 6.49
CA SER A 142 -9.82 -9.53 6.78
C SER A 142 -10.57 -9.24 8.09
N GLN A 143 -10.12 -8.29 8.90
CA GLN A 143 -10.79 -7.93 10.15
C GLN A 143 -12.19 -7.35 9.89
N PRO A 144 -13.21 -7.75 10.69
CA PRO A 144 -14.61 -7.36 10.43
C PRO A 144 -14.86 -5.85 10.34
N ASN A 145 -14.14 -5.07 11.14
CA ASN A 145 -14.29 -3.62 11.24
C ASN A 145 -13.57 -2.82 10.13
N ILE A 146 -12.85 -3.50 9.24
CA ILE A 146 -12.15 -2.86 8.11
C ILE A 146 -12.40 -3.56 6.77
N MET A 147 -12.95 -4.77 6.81
CA MET A 147 -13.14 -5.61 5.62
C MET A 147 -14.00 -4.94 4.54
N SER A 148 -14.99 -4.14 4.92
CA SER A 148 -15.88 -3.42 4.01
C SER A 148 -15.32 -2.07 3.52
N THR A 149 -14.24 -1.56 4.12
CA THR A 149 -13.62 -0.29 3.72
C THR A 149 -13.06 -0.40 2.29
N TYR A 150 -13.24 0.64 1.49
CA TYR A 150 -12.78 0.65 0.09
C TYR A 150 -11.26 0.60 0.01
N LYS A 151 -10.74 -0.27 -0.85
CA LYS A 151 -9.31 -0.56 -1.01
C LYS A 151 -8.87 -0.25 -2.43
N ILE A 152 -7.86 0.60 -2.56
CA ILE A 152 -7.19 0.87 -3.84
C ILE A 152 -5.77 0.32 -3.75
N GLY A 153 -5.45 -0.63 -4.62
CA GLY A 153 -4.07 -1.06 -4.84
C GLY A 153 -3.35 -0.05 -5.73
N ILE A 154 -2.13 0.33 -5.38
CA ILE A 154 -1.31 1.16 -6.26
C ILE A 154 -0.01 0.45 -6.60
N CYS A 155 0.41 0.52 -7.85
CA CYS A 155 1.62 -0.14 -8.32
C CYS A 155 2.28 0.62 -9.46
N LEU A 156 3.57 0.36 -9.66
CA LEU A 156 4.27 0.83 -10.85
C LEU A 156 3.80 0.04 -12.08
N PRO A 157 3.81 0.61 -13.30
CA PRO A 157 3.24 -0.04 -14.49
C PRO A 157 3.76 -1.46 -14.76
N HIS A 158 5.03 -1.72 -14.51
CA HIS A 158 5.63 -3.05 -14.71
C HIS A 158 5.19 -4.10 -13.66
N GLN A 159 4.55 -3.67 -12.59
CA GLN A 159 3.98 -4.53 -11.55
C GLN A 159 2.53 -4.94 -11.84
N LEU A 160 1.92 -4.36 -12.86
CA LEU A 160 0.62 -4.81 -13.36
C LEU A 160 0.84 -6.05 -14.24
N VAL A 161 0.25 -7.18 -13.85
CA VAL A 161 0.38 -8.47 -14.52
C VAL A 161 -0.95 -8.94 -15.09
N GLU A 162 -0.92 -9.95 -15.95
CA GLU A 162 -2.13 -10.46 -16.60
C GLU A 162 -3.07 -11.15 -15.62
N SER A 163 -2.53 -11.99 -14.73
CA SER A 163 -3.30 -12.67 -13.69
C SER A 163 -2.43 -13.10 -12.52
N ILE A 164 -3.02 -13.16 -11.33
CA ILE A 164 -2.38 -13.61 -10.10
C ILE A 164 -3.16 -14.82 -9.56
N PRO A 165 -2.49 -15.96 -9.28
CA PRO A 165 -3.15 -17.08 -8.61
C PRO A 165 -3.65 -16.67 -7.22
N THR A 166 -4.90 -17.02 -6.90
CA THR A 166 -5.56 -16.64 -5.66
C THR A 166 -5.76 -17.82 -4.73
N GLU A 167 -5.83 -17.51 -3.45
CA GLU A 167 -6.19 -18.44 -2.37
C GLU A 167 -7.37 -17.85 -1.58
N ALA A 168 -8.08 -18.69 -0.84
CA ALA A 168 -9.31 -18.28 -0.15
C ALA A 168 -9.12 -17.14 0.88
N HIS A 169 -7.90 -16.94 1.37
CA HIS A 169 -7.58 -15.89 2.34
C HIS A 169 -7.04 -14.60 1.71
N ASP A 170 -6.82 -14.58 0.39
CA ASP A 170 -6.36 -13.38 -0.30
C ASP A 170 -7.49 -12.34 -0.37
N ILE A 171 -7.17 -11.10 -0.01
CA ILE A 171 -8.13 -10.00 -0.03
C ILE A 171 -7.98 -9.22 -1.35
N MET A 172 -9.07 -9.12 -2.08
CA MET A 172 -9.12 -8.36 -3.33
C MET A 172 -9.18 -6.85 -3.07
N MET A 173 -8.58 -6.10 -3.98
CA MET A 173 -8.76 -4.64 -4.07
C MET A 173 -10.06 -4.31 -4.80
N ASN A 174 -10.70 -3.21 -4.43
CA ASN A 174 -11.85 -2.69 -5.16
C ASN A 174 -11.42 -2.05 -6.48
N GLU A 175 -10.20 -1.54 -6.52
CA GLU A 175 -9.60 -0.88 -7.68
C GLU A 175 -8.08 -0.99 -7.65
N VAL A 176 -7.46 -0.92 -8.82
CA VAL A 176 -5.98 -0.85 -8.96
C VAL A 176 -5.62 0.32 -9.87
N ILE A 177 -4.67 1.15 -9.40
CA ILE A 177 -4.05 2.25 -10.15
C ILE A 177 -2.59 1.89 -10.41
N GLY A 178 -2.22 1.76 -11.69
CA GLY A 178 -0.86 1.41 -12.10
C GLY A 178 -0.50 1.86 -13.51
#